data_3ea2b4ac1e09b9d2ad7e2a7b49ede268
#
_entry.id   3ea2b4ac1e09b9d2ad7e2a7b49ede268
#
_cell.length_a   1.000
_cell.length_b   1.000
_cell.length_c   1.000
_cell.angle_alpha   90.00
_cell.angle_beta   90.00
_cell.angle_gamma   90.00
#
_symmetry.space_group_name_H-M   'P 1'
#
loop_
_entity.id
_entity.type
_entity.pdbx_description
1 polymer ?
#
loop_
_entity_poly.entity_id
_entity_poly.type
_entity_poly.pdbx_seq_one_letter_code
_entity_poly.pdbx_strand_id
1 'polypeptide(L)'
;MGTGDGLFAYNCARRDPQSFLIGIDANRRPLQKISERIHRRPSKGGLPNILFVQSAVEALPSELDAVANEIYINFPWGSLLRAVASGEESVFTNLARVCSSNARLKIFLGLDVERDRAEIGRLALPSLTDDYVSTTLVRKYRNAGFEIIETERLPSCSLPEMQTSWARRLQGSSTRSFFRIMAQAKD
;
A
#
# COMPACT_ATOMS: atom_id res chain seq x y z
N MET A 1 1.68 -0.52 -4.10
CA MET A 1 2.94 0.11 -3.66
C MET A 1 3.45 -0.62 -2.43
N GLY A 2 4.77 -0.87 -2.33
CA GLY A 2 5.32 -1.72 -1.27
C GLY A 2 4.80 -3.15 -1.38
N THR A 3 4.84 -3.74 -2.58
CA THR A 3 4.15 -5.01 -2.86
C THR A 3 4.82 -6.24 -2.22
N GLY A 4 6.01 -6.09 -1.65
CA GLY A 4 6.73 -7.17 -0.98
C GLY A 4 6.99 -8.36 -1.91
N ASP A 5 6.42 -9.52 -1.59
CA ASP A 5 6.55 -10.74 -2.39
C ASP A 5 5.67 -10.78 -3.65
N GLY A 6 4.89 -9.72 -3.91
CA GLY A 6 4.04 -9.58 -5.08
C GLY A 6 2.79 -10.46 -5.12
N LEU A 7 2.55 -11.30 -4.10
CA LEU A 7 1.42 -12.24 -4.08
C LEU A 7 0.06 -11.56 -4.11
N PHE A 8 -0.09 -10.41 -3.45
CA PHE A 8 -1.34 -9.64 -3.51
C PHE A 8 -1.64 -9.21 -4.94
N ALA A 9 -0.71 -8.53 -5.60
CA ALA A 9 -0.87 -8.06 -6.97
C ALA A 9 -1.11 -9.23 -7.94
N TYR A 10 -0.36 -10.33 -7.79
CA TYR A 10 -0.54 -11.54 -8.58
C TYR A 10 -1.94 -12.15 -8.44
N ASN A 11 -2.45 -12.25 -7.20
CA ASN A 11 -3.78 -12.80 -6.95
C ASN A 11 -4.90 -11.88 -7.47
N CYS A 12 -4.71 -10.55 -7.41
CA CYS A 12 -5.63 -9.58 -8.01
C CYS A 12 -5.66 -9.74 -9.54
N ALA A 13 -4.50 -9.77 -10.20
CA ALA A 13 -4.40 -9.96 -11.65
C ALA A 13 -5.05 -11.27 -12.13
N ARG A 14 -4.90 -12.35 -11.35
CA ARG A 14 -5.52 -13.64 -11.66
C ARG A 14 -7.04 -13.64 -11.52
N ARG A 15 -7.59 -12.86 -10.56
CA ARG A 15 -9.03 -12.76 -10.32
C ARG A 15 -9.73 -11.84 -11.30
N ASP A 16 -9.03 -10.81 -11.74
CA ASP A 16 -9.56 -9.82 -12.67
C ASP A 16 -8.64 -9.69 -13.90
N PRO A 17 -8.88 -10.46 -14.96
CA PRO A 17 -8.10 -10.40 -16.18
C PRO A 17 -8.26 -9.10 -16.99
N GLN A 18 -9.27 -8.28 -16.69
CA GLN A 18 -9.51 -7.00 -17.37
C GLN A 18 -8.67 -5.86 -16.79
N SER A 19 -8.19 -6.01 -15.55
CA SER A 19 -7.32 -5.03 -14.93
C SER A 19 -5.84 -5.37 -15.20
N PHE A 20 -5.03 -4.33 -15.46
CA PHE A 20 -3.58 -4.46 -15.52
C PHE A 20 -2.96 -4.04 -14.18
N LEU A 21 -2.17 -4.91 -13.58
CA LEU A 21 -1.59 -4.69 -12.25
C LEU A 21 -0.10 -4.33 -12.34
N ILE A 22 0.32 -3.33 -11.56
CA ILE A 22 1.72 -2.95 -11.43
C ILE A 22 2.12 -3.10 -9.96
N GLY A 23 2.95 -4.10 -9.66
CA GLY A 23 3.50 -4.30 -8.33
C GLY A 23 4.82 -3.54 -8.18
N ILE A 24 4.90 -2.58 -7.25
CA ILE A 24 6.10 -1.75 -7.04
C ILE A 24 6.66 -1.99 -5.65
N ASP A 25 7.97 -2.22 -5.58
CA ASP A 25 8.73 -2.34 -4.33
C ASP A 25 10.16 -1.86 -4.50
N ALA A 26 10.71 -1.21 -3.49
CA ALA A 26 12.10 -0.79 -3.47
C ALA A 26 13.07 -1.98 -3.36
N ASN A 27 12.62 -3.08 -2.75
CA ASN A 27 13.42 -4.27 -2.54
C ASN A 27 13.19 -5.32 -3.65
N ARG A 28 14.20 -5.54 -4.48
CA ARG A 28 14.17 -6.51 -5.57
C ARG A 28 14.01 -7.96 -5.10
N ARG A 29 14.62 -8.31 -3.96
CA ARG A 29 14.73 -9.72 -3.54
C ARG A 29 13.38 -10.44 -3.41
N PRO A 30 12.37 -9.89 -2.74
CA PRO A 30 11.06 -10.55 -2.63
C PRO A 30 10.36 -10.69 -3.98
N LEU A 31 10.57 -9.75 -4.92
CA LEU A 31 9.93 -9.73 -6.24
C LEU A 31 10.47 -10.78 -7.21
N GLN A 32 11.69 -11.26 -7.05
CA GLN A 32 12.36 -12.07 -8.06
C GLN A 32 11.55 -13.31 -8.46
N LYS A 33 11.13 -14.11 -7.49
CA LYS A 33 10.38 -15.36 -7.75
C LYS A 33 9.06 -15.14 -8.46
N ILE A 34 8.32 -14.08 -8.07
CA ILE A 34 7.03 -13.79 -8.68
C ILE A 34 7.18 -13.18 -10.06
N SER A 35 8.21 -12.35 -10.29
CA SER A 35 8.57 -11.82 -11.61
C SER A 35 8.90 -12.94 -12.60
N GLU A 36 9.68 -13.94 -12.18
CA GLU A 36 9.97 -15.11 -13.01
C GLU A 36 8.69 -15.93 -13.31
N ARG A 37 7.78 -16.01 -12.35
CA ARG A 37 6.54 -16.77 -12.48
C ARG A 37 5.60 -16.19 -13.53
N ILE A 38 5.39 -14.88 -13.55
CA ILE A 38 4.43 -14.23 -14.46
C ILE A 38 4.81 -14.41 -15.94
N HIS A 39 6.10 -14.63 -16.24
CA HIS A 39 6.61 -14.88 -17.60
C HIS A 39 6.51 -16.34 -18.06
N ARG A 40 6.01 -17.24 -17.22
CA ARG A 40 5.83 -18.65 -17.60
C ARG A 40 4.60 -18.84 -18.49
N ARG A 41 4.42 -20.05 -19.02
CA ARG A 41 3.17 -20.43 -19.71
C ARG A 41 1.98 -20.28 -18.73
N PRO A 42 0.77 -19.92 -19.21
CA PRO A 42 -0.41 -19.76 -18.33
C PRO A 42 -0.68 -20.99 -17.46
N SER A 43 -0.51 -22.21 -17.98
CA SER A 43 -0.66 -23.46 -17.24
C SER A 43 0.34 -23.62 -16.08
N LYS A 44 1.43 -22.83 -16.06
CA LYS A 44 2.44 -22.77 -15.00
C LYS A 44 2.39 -21.49 -14.18
N GLY A 45 1.28 -20.74 -14.26
CA GLY A 45 1.00 -19.54 -13.49
C GLY A 45 1.51 -18.25 -14.13
N GLY A 46 1.79 -18.23 -15.43
CA GLY A 46 2.06 -17.00 -16.18
C GLY A 46 0.79 -16.14 -16.30
N LEU A 47 0.94 -14.82 -16.24
CA LEU A 47 -0.14 -13.85 -16.36
C LEU A 47 0.31 -12.71 -17.28
N PRO A 48 -0.50 -12.33 -18.29
CA PRO A 48 -0.15 -11.26 -19.22
C PRO A 48 -0.49 -9.85 -18.71
N ASN A 49 -1.32 -9.76 -17.65
CA ASN A 49 -1.90 -8.52 -17.15
C ASN A 49 -1.27 -8.03 -15.84
N ILE A 50 0.01 -8.32 -15.64
CA ILE A 50 0.77 -7.86 -14.46
C ILE A 50 2.23 -7.67 -14.80
N LEU A 51 2.85 -6.64 -14.21
CA LEU A 51 4.29 -6.48 -14.18
C LEU A 51 4.78 -6.07 -12.78
N PHE A 52 6.08 -6.25 -12.52
CA PHE A 52 6.72 -5.80 -11.29
C PHE A 52 7.84 -4.81 -11.61
N VAL A 53 7.86 -3.70 -10.85
CA VAL A 53 8.83 -2.62 -10.99
C VAL A 53 9.62 -2.48 -9.69
N GLN A 54 10.95 -2.49 -9.79
CA GLN A 54 11.80 -2.13 -8.66
C GLN A 54 11.92 -0.61 -8.61
N SER A 55 11.24 0.02 -7.67
CA SER A 55 11.34 1.46 -7.44
C SER A 55 10.93 1.82 -6.02
N ALA A 56 11.55 2.84 -5.45
CA ALA A 56 11.05 3.51 -4.27
C ALA A 56 9.89 4.44 -4.64
N VAL A 57 8.97 4.67 -3.72
CA VAL A 57 7.82 5.57 -3.96
C VAL A 57 8.28 7.02 -4.16
N GLU A 58 9.43 7.36 -3.60
CA GLU A 58 10.08 8.67 -3.74
C GLU A 58 10.66 8.92 -5.15
N ALA A 59 10.82 7.86 -5.95
CA ALA A 59 11.48 7.90 -7.27
C ALA A 59 10.73 7.05 -8.31
N LEU A 60 9.42 7.21 -8.38
CA LEU A 60 8.60 6.49 -9.37
C LEU A 60 8.95 6.95 -10.80
N PRO A 61 9.09 6.00 -11.75
CA PRO A 61 9.33 6.30 -13.16
C PRO A 61 8.25 7.22 -13.75
N SER A 62 8.64 8.12 -14.64
CA SER A 62 7.70 9.03 -15.33
C SER A 62 6.72 8.31 -16.26
N GLU A 63 7.07 7.10 -16.70
CA GLU A 63 6.20 6.23 -17.49
C GLU A 63 4.92 5.81 -16.74
N LEU A 64 4.88 6.03 -15.42
CA LEU A 64 3.72 5.76 -14.58
C LEU A 64 2.83 7.00 -14.37
N ASP A 65 3.17 8.16 -14.92
CA ASP A 65 2.41 9.40 -14.74
C ASP A 65 0.99 9.25 -15.29
N ALA A 66 0.01 9.57 -14.45
CA ALA A 66 -1.43 9.51 -14.75
C ALA A 66 -1.95 8.12 -15.20
N VAL A 67 -1.27 7.03 -14.82
CA VAL A 67 -1.63 5.66 -15.23
C VAL A 67 -2.55 4.97 -14.22
N ALA A 68 -2.39 5.24 -12.93
CA ALA A 68 -3.06 4.47 -11.89
C ALA A 68 -4.50 4.92 -11.64
N ASN A 69 -5.47 4.03 -11.84
CA ASN A 69 -6.86 4.24 -11.42
C ASN A 69 -7.10 3.87 -9.95
N GLU A 70 -6.31 2.91 -9.44
CA GLU A 70 -6.32 2.51 -8.05
C GLU A 70 -4.89 2.25 -7.53
N ILE A 71 -4.61 2.73 -6.33
CA ILE A 71 -3.36 2.45 -5.61
C ILE A 71 -3.69 1.71 -4.31
N TYR A 72 -2.99 0.59 -4.08
CA TYR A 72 -3.05 -0.18 -2.85
C TYR A 72 -1.73 -0.06 -2.09
N ILE A 73 -1.80 0.27 -0.80
CA ILE A 73 -0.69 0.22 0.14
C ILE A 73 -1.13 -0.66 1.32
N ASN A 74 -0.67 -1.91 1.32
CA ASN A 74 -1.10 -2.90 2.29
C ASN A 74 0.01 -3.19 3.29
N PHE A 75 -0.22 -2.86 4.56
CA PHE A 75 0.71 -3.11 5.66
C PHE A 75 2.13 -2.64 5.35
N PRO A 76 2.30 -1.35 5.00
CA PRO A 76 3.61 -0.81 4.71
C PRO A 76 4.54 -0.96 5.91
N TRP A 77 5.85 -1.04 5.64
CA TRP A 77 6.89 -1.09 6.64
C TRP A 77 8.02 -0.12 6.32
N GLY A 78 8.88 0.22 7.29
CA GLY A 78 10.01 1.10 7.06
C GLY A 78 9.61 2.51 6.61
N SER A 79 10.31 3.07 5.61
CA SER A 79 10.07 4.43 5.11
C SER A 79 8.65 4.64 4.61
N LEU A 80 8.08 3.66 3.90
CA LEU A 80 6.71 3.75 3.40
C LEU A 80 5.68 3.80 4.55
N LEU A 81 5.89 3.04 5.64
CA LEU A 81 5.05 3.15 6.84
C LEU A 81 5.12 4.56 7.44
N ARG A 82 6.34 5.09 7.60
CA ARG A 82 6.53 6.45 8.10
C ARG A 82 5.81 7.47 7.20
N ALA A 83 6.04 7.39 5.91
CA ALA A 83 5.44 8.31 4.95
C ALA A 83 3.90 8.32 5.02
N VAL A 84 3.30 7.13 5.07
CA VAL A 84 1.84 6.99 5.16
C VAL A 84 1.31 7.45 6.52
N ALA A 85 1.92 7.02 7.62
CA ALA A 85 1.47 7.37 8.97
C ALA A 85 1.64 8.85 9.30
N SER A 86 2.67 9.50 8.75
CA SER A 86 2.93 10.93 8.98
C SER A 86 2.36 11.86 7.90
N GLY A 87 1.81 11.32 6.79
CA GLY A 87 1.36 12.12 5.65
C GLY A 87 2.51 12.91 5.02
N GLU A 88 3.60 12.22 4.64
CA GLU A 88 4.81 12.83 4.09
C GLU A 88 4.53 13.38 2.68
N GLU A 89 4.55 14.71 2.53
CA GLU A 89 4.11 15.43 1.33
C GLU A 89 4.82 14.96 0.06
N SER A 90 6.15 14.79 0.10
CA SER A 90 6.94 14.35 -1.06
C SER A 90 6.49 12.98 -1.61
N VAL A 91 6.16 12.04 -0.73
CA VAL A 91 5.68 10.70 -1.11
C VAL A 91 4.28 10.80 -1.70
N PHE A 92 3.38 11.55 -1.07
CA PHE A 92 2.00 11.69 -1.56
C PHE A 92 1.91 12.48 -2.86
N THR A 93 2.77 13.49 -3.06
CA THR A 93 2.88 14.19 -4.35
C THR A 93 3.28 13.23 -5.48
N ASN A 94 4.23 12.31 -5.24
CA ASN A 94 4.58 11.29 -6.21
C ASN A 94 3.44 10.29 -6.45
N LEU A 95 2.71 9.91 -5.41
CA LEU A 95 1.52 9.07 -5.57
C LEU A 95 0.43 9.78 -6.38
N ALA A 96 0.19 11.08 -6.13
CA ALA A 96 -0.77 11.87 -6.88
C ALA A 96 -0.38 12.00 -8.36
N ARG A 97 0.91 12.20 -8.65
CA ARG A 97 1.45 12.29 -10.02
C ARG A 97 1.14 11.04 -10.86
N VAL A 98 1.20 9.86 -10.28
CA VAL A 98 0.92 8.61 -11.00
C VAL A 98 -0.57 8.28 -11.08
N CYS A 99 -1.42 8.98 -10.33
CA CYS A 99 -2.86 8.80 -10.39
C CYS A 99 -3.47 9.38 -11.68
N SER A 100 -4.39 8.65 -12.28
CA SER A 100 -5.35 9.23 -13.22
C SER A 100 -6.38 10.09 -12.47
N SER A 101 -7.17 10.90 -13.19
CA SER A 101 -8.26 11.67 -12.59
C SER A 101 -9.18 10.79 -11.77
N ASN A 102 -9.53 11.25 -10.56
CA ASN A 102 -10.39 10.54 -9.62
C ASN A 102 -9.88 9.16 -9.15
N ALA A 103 -8.58 8.87 -9.28
CA ALA A 103 -7.99 7.62 -8.83
C ALA A 103 -8.20 7.40 -7.32
N ARG A 104 -8.36 6.14 -6.93
CA ARG A 104 -8.57 5.74 -5.54
C ARG A 104 -7.29 5.27 -4.89
N LEU A 105 -7.02 5.77 -3.69
CA LEU A 105 -5.94 5.32 -2.83
C LEU A 105 -6.53 4.53 -1.65
N LYS A 106 -6.13 3.27 -1.53
CA LYS A 106 -6.58 2.35 -0.47
C LYS A 106 -5.38 1.94 0.37
N ILE A 107 -5.41 2.30 1.66
CA ILE A 107 -4.31 2.04 2.59
C ILE A 107 -4.82 1.18 3.74
N PHE A 108 -4.07 0.12 4.05
CA PHE A 108 -4.26 -0.68 5.24
C PHE A 108 -3.01 -0.58 6.12
N LEU A 109 -3.17 0.06 7.27
CA LEU A 109 -2.13 0.16 8.29
C LEU A 109 -2.37 -0.89 9.38
N GLY A 110 -1.32 -1.48 9.89
CA GLY A 110 -1.42 -2.39 11.03
C GLY A 110 -0.23 -2.16 11.97
N LEU A 111 -0.50 -1.62 13.16
CA LEU A 111 0.51 -1.35 14.17
C LEU A 111 0.13 -2.00 15.50
N ASP A 112 1.12 -2.58 16.14
CA ASP A 112 1.05 -3.07 17.51
C ASP A 112 2.02 -2.23 18.35
N VAL A 113 1.49 -1.41 19.26
CA VAL A 113 2.28 -0.44 20.02
C VAL A 113 3.37 -1.11 20.84
N GLU A 114 3.13 -2.31 21.35
CA GLU A 114 4.11 -3.04 22.16
C GLU A 114 5.12 -3.79 21.29
N ARG A 115 4.64 -4.60 20.36
CA ARG A 115 5.50 -5.44 19.51
C ARG A 115 6.32 -4.64 18.51
N ASP A 116 5.76 -3.56 17.97
CA ASP A 116 6.42 -2.71 16.98
C ASP A 116 7.12 -1.50 17.60
N ARG A 117 7.24 -1.45 18.95
CA ARG A 117 7.80 -0.33 19.71
C ARG A 117 9.15 0.16 19.18
N ALA A 118 10.05 -0.77 18.88
CA ALA A 118 11.38 -0.43 18.35
C ALA A 118 11.28 0.27 16.99
N GLU A 119 10.41 -0.19 16.11
CA GLU A 119 10.21 0.39 14.78
C GLU A 119 9.46 1.72 14.89
N ILE A 120 8.45 1.82 15.75
CA ILE A 120 7.73 3.07 16.02
C ILE A 120 8.72 4.15 16.49
N GLY A 121 9.61 3.82 17.42
CA GLY A 121 10.64 4.74 17.91
C GLY A 121 11.68 5.09 16.84
N ARG A 122 12.17 4.09 16.10
CA ARG A 122 13.15 4.28 15.01
C ARG A 122 12.64 5.21 13.90
N LEU A 123 11.37 5.10 13.58
CA LEU A 123 10.71 5.90 12.51
C LEU A 123 10.09 7.18 13.05
N ALA A 124 10.11 7.42 14.35
CA ALA A 124 9.41 8.54 15.01
C ALA A 124 7.95 8.65 14.57
N LEU A 125 7.25 7.51 14.56
CA LEU A 125 5.86 7.47 14.10
C LEU A 125 4.93 8.24 15.03
N PRO A 126 3.95 8.99 14.49
CA PRO A 126 2.92 9.59 15.32
C PRO A 126 2.02 8.52 15.92
N SER A 127 1.42 8.82 17.07
CA SER A 127 0.34 7.98 17.60
C SER A 127 -0.88 8.07 16.69
N LEU A 128 -1.27 6.94 16.09
CA LEU A 128 -2.43 6.86 15.20
C LEU A 128 -3.73 6.80 16.02
N THR A 129 -4.06 7.91 16.69
CA THR A 129 -5.36 8.09 17.35
C THR A 129 -6.42 8.49 16.33
N ASP A 130 -7.69 8.27 16.68
CA ASP A 130 -8.79 8.68 15.79
C ASP A 130 -8.78 10.20 15.57
N ASP A 131 -8.43 10.98 16.62
CA ASP A 131 -8.24 12.43 16.51
C ASP A 131 -7.11 12.78 15.54
N TYR A 132 -5.93 12.17 15.69
CA TYR A 132 -4.80 12.42 14.76
C TYR A 132 -5.18 12.12 13.32
N VAL A 133 -5.85 10.99 13.08
CA VAL A 133 -6.25 10.56 11.73
C VAL A 133 -7.29 11.51 11.14
N SER A 134 -8.32 11.88 11.91
CA SER A 134 -9.42 12.72 11.43
C SER A 134 -9.08 14.21 11.29
N THR A 135 -8.02 14.69 11.95
CA THR A 135 -7.64 16.11 11.93
C THR A 135 -6.33 16.33 11.17
N THR A 136 -5.23 15.80 11.71
CA THR A 136 -3.89 16.08 11.20
C THR A 136 -3.61 15.33 9.90
N LEU A 137 -3.89 14.04 9.84
CA LEU A 137 -3.59 13.21 8.68
C LEU A 137 -4.47 13.60 7.48
N VAL A 138 -5.77 13.83 7.71
CA VAL A 138 -6.71 14.32 6.68
C VAL A 138 -6.19 15.61 6.03
N ARG A 139 -5.75 16.59 6.84
CA ARG A 139 -5.21 17.85 6.34
C ARG A 139 -3.94 17.64 5.50
N LYS A 140 -3.01 16.78 5.96
CA LYS A 140 -1.78 16.49 5.25
C LYS A 140 -2.01 15.80 3.91
N TYR A 141 -2.90 14.82 3.87
CA TYR A 141 -3.26 14.13 2.62
C TYR A 141 -3.90 15.12 1.63
N ARG A 142 -4.81 15.97 2.12
CA ARG A 142 -5.46 17.00 1.32
C ARG A 142 -4.46 17.97 0.69
N ASN A 143 -3.43 18.40 1.43
CA ASN A 143 -2.39 19.31 0.93
C ASN A 143 -1.53 18.64 -0.15
N ALA A 144 -1.38 17.32 -0.09
CA ALA A 144 -0.59 16.52 -1.03
C ALA A 144 -1.43 15.89 -2.16
N GLY A 145 -2.64 16.40 -2.41
CA GLY A 145 -3.46 16.03 -3.57
C GLY A 145 -4.46 14.89 -3.34
N PHE A 146 -4.72 14.48 -2.09
CA PHE A 146 -5.69 13.42 -1.79
C PHE A 146 -6.79 13.89 -0.84
N GLU A 147 -8.04 13.63 -1.19
CA GLU A 147 -9.17 13.79 -0.27
C GLU A 147 -9.47 12.45 0.40
N ILE A 148 -9.37 12.40 1.73
CA ILE A 148 -9.77 11.20 2.48
C ILE A 148 -11.30 11.13 2.47
N ILE A 149 -11.83 10.01 1.96
CA ILE A 149 -13.27 9.74 1.85
C ILE A 149 -13.75 8.98 3.08
N GLU A 150 -12.94 8.05 3.57
CA GLU A 150 -13.30 7.16 4.66
C GLU A 150 -12.07 6.76 5.47
N THR A 151 -12.26 6.73 6.79
CA THR A 151 -11.32 6.12 7.72
C THR A 151 -12.05 5.16 8.64
N GLU A 152 -11.52 3.97 8.81
CA GLU A 152 -12.13 2.95 9.67
C GLU A 152 -11.05 2.25 10.49
N ARG A 153 -11.33 2.11 11.79
CA ARG A 153 -10.55 1.22 12.65
C ARG A 153 -11.15 -0.19 12.57
N LEU A 154 -10.36 -1.13 12.10
CA LEU A 154 -10.78 -2.51 11.91
C LEU A 154 -10.37 -3.35 13.12
N PRO A 155 -11.26 -4.18 13.67
CA PRO A 155 -10.89 -5.19 14.66
C PRO A 155 -9.97 -6.25 14.04
N SER A 156 -9.09 -6.83 14.84
CA SER A 156 -8.09 -7.81 14.40
C SER A 156 -8.67 -9.04 13.66
N CYS A 157 -9.94 -9.36 13.94
CA CYS A 157 -10.66 -10.47 13.30
C CYS A 157 -11.32 -10.10 11.95
N SER A 158 -11.39 -8.82 11.60
CA SER A 158 -12.12 -8.31 10.41
C SER A 158 -11.21 -7.88 9.27
N LEU A 159 -9.96 -8.35 9.27
CA LEU A 159 -9.09 -8.09 8.11
C LEU A 159 -9.72 -8.72 6.87
N PRO A 160 -9.94 -7.96 5.78
CA PRO A 160 -10.36 -8.55 4.53
C PRO A 160 -9.40 -9.67 4.16
N GLU A 161 -9.89 -10.73 3.49
CA GLU A 161 -9.06 -11.84 3.01
C GLU A 161 -7.95 -11.36 2.05
N MET A 162 -7.04 -10.57 2.59
CA MET A 162 -5.82 -10.21 1.89
C MET A 162 -4.88 -11.41 1.99
N GLN A 163 -4.83 -12.20 0.93
CA GLN A 163 -3.93 -13.35 0.81
C GLN A 163 -2.48 -12.88 0.62
N THR A 164 -1.97 -12.09 1.58
CA THR A 164 -0.57 -11.71 1.64
C THR A 164 0.15 -12.52 2.70
N SER A 165 1.45 -12.75 2.53
CA SER A 165 2.27 -13.37 3.56
C SER A 165 2.30 -12.55 4.85
N TRP A 166 2.22 -11.23 4.74
CA TRP A 166 2.14 -10.30 5.86
C TRP A 166 0.80 -10.34 6.58
N ALA A 167 -0.33 -10.30 5.86
CA ALA A 167 -1.65 -10.41 6.48
C ALA A 167 -1.75 -11.67 7.34
N ARG A 168 -1.26 -12.81 6.84
CA ARG A 168 -1.21 -14.06 7.62
C ARG A 168 -0.37 -13.99 8.89
N ARG A 169 0.76 -13.27 8.87
CA ARG A 169 1.62 -13.06 10.06
C ARG A 169 0.97 -12.12 11.07
N LEU A 170 0.17 -11.16 10.61
CA LEU A 170 -0.45 -10.15 11.45
C LEU A 170 -1.75 -10.63 12.11
N GLN A 171 -2.46 -11.60 11.52
CA GLN A 171 -3.72 -12.15 12.04
C GLN A 171 -3.60 -12.84 13.42
N GLY A 172 -2.40 -13.15 13.88
CA GLY A 172 -2.17 -13.82 15.18
C GLY A 172 -2.06 -12.90 16.40
N SER A 173 -2.24 -11.56 16.25
CA SER A 173 -2.10 -10.61 17.35
C SER A 173 -3.44 -9.99 17.73
N SER A 174 -3.88 -10.24 18.97
CA SER A 174 -5.10 -9.62 19.54
C SER A 174 -4.90 -8.14 19.91
N THR A 175 -3.66 -7.66 19.98
CA THR A 175 -3.31 -6.29 20.41
C THR A 175 -3.05 -5.33 19.25
N ARG A 176 -3.01 -5.85 18.01
CA ARG A 176 -2.72 -5.03 16.84
C ARG A 176 -3.96 -4.21 16.41
N SER A 177 -3.76 -2.90 16.28
CA SER A 177 -4.77 -2.02 15.69
C SER A 177 -4.58 -1.92 14.18
N PHE A 178 -5.69 -2.00 13.46
CA PHE A 178 -5.72 -1.85 12.00
C PHE A 178 -6.53 -0.62 11.63
N PHE A 179 -6.04 0.12 10.65
CA PHE A 179 -6.75 1.25 10.06
C PHE A 179 -6.89 1.02 8.56
N ARG A 180 -8.09 1.23 8.05
CA ARG A 180 -8.36 1.39 6.63
C ARG A 180 -8.53 2.87 6.34
N ILE A 181 -7.77 3.37 5.38
CA ILE A 181 -7.90 4.74 4.86
C ILE A 181 -8.23 4.64 3.38
N MET A 182 -9.34 5.24 2.99
CA MET A 182 -9.73 5.38 1.59
C MET A 182 -9.67 6.85 1.22
N ALA A 183 -8.92 7.16 0.17
CA ALA A 183 -8.80 8.51 -0.34
C ALA A 183 -8.96 8.54 -1.87
N GLN A 184 -9.24 9.71 -2.39
CA GLN A 184 -9.37 9.98 -3.83
C GLN A 184 -8.37 11.06 -4.23
N ALA A 185 -7.68 10.86 -5.36
CA ALA A 185 -6.84 11.88 -5.95
C ALA A 185 -7.71 13.05 -6.41
N LYS A 186 -7.24 14.26 -6.13
CA LYS A 186 -7.86 15.49 -6.63
C LYS A 186 -7.41 15.73 -8.08
N ASP A 187 -8.29 16.35 -8.84
CA ASP A 187 -8.01 16.85 -10.18
C ASP A 187 -7.02 18.02 -10.13
#